data_4a8614b8b2cfb115da1d00b89640e055
#
_entry.id   4a8614b8b2cfb115da1d00b89640e055
#
_cell.length_a   1.000
_cell.length_b   1.000
_cell.length_c   1.000
_cell.angle_alpha   90.00
_cell.angle_beta   90.00
_cell.angle_gamma   90.00
#
_symmetry.space_group_name_H-M   'P 1'
#
loop_
_entity.id
_entity.type
_entity.pdbx_description
1 polymer ?
#
loop_
_entity_poly.entity_id
_entity_poly.type
_entity_poly.pdbx_seq_one_letter_code
_entity_poly.pdbx_strand_id
1 'polypeptide(L)'
;LRNSSAASDVYKRQITDNVLEEFDYDDLKDKKKIKLSSIGGWIGMTDKYWQTAIIANQNEPIQQTYSYSFVENTDNFQTDLVGEKITISEGSSISHNLKLFAGPKIVSVIDKYMEEHGVLEFDRSVDFGWFYFLTKPIFNVLQFIFGYVGNFGWSIILFTFLMRICFFPLAQQSFKSMAKMKKLGPEMQRLKEQYG
;
A
#
# COMPACT_ATOMS: atom_id res chain seq x y z
N LEU A 1 -23.64 -19.58 -1.85
CA LEU A 1 -22.58 -19.38 -0.87
C LEU A 1 -22.44 -17.89 -0.58
N ARG A 2 -22.58 -17.56 0.66
CA ARG A 2 -22.75 -16.31 1.34
C ARG A 2 -21.64 -15.33 0.98
N ASN A 3 -21.98 -14.18 0.41
CA ASN A 3 -21.13 -12.99 0.40
C ASN A 3 -20.78 -12.65 1.85
N SER A 4 -19.59 -13.03 2.28
CA SER A 4 -19.05 -12.50 3.51
C SER A 4 -18.44 -11.14 3.18
N SER A 5 -18.83 -10.11 3.92
CA SER A 5 -18.24 -8.78 3.86
C SER A 5 -16.73 -8.76 4.17
N ALA A 6 -16.12 -9.91 4.40
CA ALA A 6 -14.68 -10.11 4.51
C ALA A 6 -13.97 -10.31 3.15
N ALA A 7 -14.72 -10.45 2.05
CA ALA A 7 -14.17 -10.56 0.70
C ALA A 7 -13.80 -9.20 0.07
N SER A 8 -14.07 -8.10 0.76
CA SER A 8 -13.83 -6.74 0.31
C SER A 8 -12.34 -6.34 0.30
N ASP A 9 -11.45 -7.13 0.90
CA ASP A 9 -10.05 -6.79 1.09
C ASP A 9 -9.10 -7.50 0.10
N VAL A 10 -9.62 -8.05 -0.99
CA VAL A 10 -8.81 -8.77 -1.96
C VAL A 10 -8.64 -7.92 -3.20
N TYR A 11 -7.45 -7.35 -3.37
CA TYR A 11 -7.11 -6.47 -4.48
C TYR A 11 -6.14 -7.15 -5.43
N LYS A 12 -6.25 -6.79 -6.69
CA LYS A 12 -5.23 -7.05 -7.69
C LYS A 12 -4.44 -5.78 -7.89
N ARG A 13 -3.14 -5.87 -7.72
CA ARG A 13 -2.23 -4.73 -7.75
C ARG A 13 -1.16 -4.93 -8.80
N GLN A 14 -0.84 -3.88 -9.50
CA GLN A 14 0.26 -3.84 -10.45
C GLN A 14 0.91 -2.47 -10.46
N ILE A 15 2.17 -2.43 -10.84
CA ILE A 15 2.88 -1.19 -11.13
C ILE A 15 3.02 -1.06 -12.63
N THR A 16 2.51 0.05 -13.17
CA THR A 16 2.60 0.44 -14.56
C THR A 16 3.19 1.84 -14.60
N ASP A 17 4.37 2.01 -15.19
CA ASP A 17 5.06 3.30 -15.31
C ASP A 17 5.16 4.07 -13.97
N ASN A 18 5.51 3.39 -12.88
CA ASN A 18 5.57 3.90 -11.50
C ASN A 18 4.21 4.32 -10.90
N VAL A 19 3.11 3.92 -11.49
CA VAL A 19 1.78 4.14 -10.94
C VAL A 19 1.22 2.81 -10.45
N LEU A 20 0.78 2.78 -9.19
CA LEU A 20 0.06 1.64 -8.65
C LEU A 20 -1.38 1.66 -9.17
N GLU A 21 -1.75 0.63 -9.91
CA GLU A 21 -3.12 0.40 -10.32
C GLU A 21 -3.72 -0.76 -9.52
N GLU A 22 -4.91 -0.55 -9.01
CA GLU A 22 -5.64 -1.49 -8.18
C GLU A 22 -7.00 -1.78 -8.79
N PHE A 23 -7.38 -3.04 -8.80
CA PHE A 23 -8.67 -3.49 -9.32
C PHE A 23 -9.32 -4.46 -8.34
N ASP A 24 -10.58 -4.23 -8.05
CA ASP A 24 -11.37 -5.16 -7.26
C ASP A 24 -11.81 -6.37 -8.12
N TYR A 25 -12.19 -7.45 -7.46
CA TYR A 25 -12.73 -8.62 -8.16
C TYR A 25 -14.02 -8.31 -8.91
N ASP A 26 -14.85 -7.41 -8.39
CA ASP A 26 -16.09 -6.99 -9.04
C ASP A 26 -15.79 -6.17 -10.31
N ASP A 27 -14.78 -5.28 -10.28
CA ASP A 27 -14.32 -4.57 -11.49
C ASP A 27 -13.89 -5.52 -12.60
N LEU A 28 -13.27 -6.64 -12.22
CA LEU A 28 -12.84 -7.64 -13.20
C LEU A 28 -13.98 -8.50 -13.72
N LYS A 29 -15.00 -8.77 -12.91
CA LYS A 29 -16.23 -9.43 -13.39
C LYS A 29 -16.93 -8.59 -14.44
N ASP A 30 -16.98 -7.27 -14.23
CA ASP A 30 -17.61 -6.33 -15.15
C ASP A 30 -16.81 -6.15 -16.44
N LYS A 31 -15.51 -5.89 -16.32
CA LYS A 31 -14.61 -5.61 -17.45
C LYS A 31 -14.14 -6.86 -18.18
N LYS A 32 -14.23 -8.04 -17.55
CA LYS A 32 -13.78 -9.36 -18.02
C LYS A 32 -12.28 -9.46 -18.32
N LYS A 33 -11.69 -8.43 -18.87
CA LYS A 33 -10.26 -8.39 -19.22
C LYS A 33 -9.72 -6.97 -19.13
N ILE A 34 -8.60 -6.81 -18.43
CA ILE A 34 -7.87 -5.55 -18.31
C ILE A 34 -6.44 -5.80 -18.80
N LYS A 35 -5.99 -5.00 -19.75
CA LYS A 35 -4.63 -5.06 -20.30
C LYS A 35 -3.94 -3.74 -20.12
N LEU A 36 -2.72 -3.80 -19.60
CA LEU A 36 -1.86 -2.65 -19.39
C LEU A 36 -0.47 -2.98 -19.93
N SER A 37 0.21 -1.99 -20.46
CA SER A 37 1.57 -2.11 -20.98
C SER A 37 2.48 -1.19 -20.19
N SER A 38 3.65 -1.66 -19.79
CA SER A 38 4.62 -0.89 -19.04
C SER A 38 6.05 -1.33 -19.37
N ILE A 39 7.02 -0.54 -18.94
CA ILE A 39 8.41 -0.97 -18.89
C ILE A 39 8.69 -1.46 -17.48
N GLY A 40 8.99 -2.76 -17.34
CA GLY A 40 9.17 -3.38 -16.03
C GLY A 40 7.90 -3.41 -15.17
N GLY A 41 8.10 -3.51 -13.86
CA GLY A 41 7.02 -3.57 -12.88
C GLY A 41 6.72 -4.98 -12.40
N TRP A 42 5.60 -5.12 -11.76
CA TRP A 42 5.09 -6.39 -11.25
C TRP A 42 3.57 -6.42 -11.33
N ILE A 43 3.03 -7.61 -11.40
CA ILE A 43 1.59 -7.86 -11.41
C ILE A 43 1.28 -8.99 -10.43
N GLY A 44 0.24 -8.84 -9.62
CA GLY A 44 -0.06 -9.84 -8.62
C GLY A 44 -1.49 -9.88 -8.16
N MET A 45 -1.80 -10.90 -7.40
CA MET A 45 -3.02 -11.04 -6.64
C MET A 45 -2.69 -10.96 -5.16
N THR A 46 -3.45 -10.21 -4.42
CA THR A 46 -3.24 -10.02 -2.99
C THR A 46 -4.53 -10.27 -2.22
N ASP A 47 -4.40 -10.85 -1.08
CA ASP A 47 -5.40 -10.94 -0.04
C ASP A 47 -4.96 -10.05 1.13
N LYS A 48 -5.71 -10.02 2.20
CA LYS A 48 -5.41 -9.23 3.40
C LYS A 48 -3.99 -9.43 3.93
N TYR A 49 -3.53 -10.67 3.98
CA TYR A 49 -2.23 -11.04 4.57
C TYR A 49 -1.28 -11.73 3.60
N TRP A 50 -1.75 -12.19 2.46
CA TRP A 50 -0.99 -12.97 1.51
C TRP A 50 -0.95 -12.31 0.15
N GLN A 51 0.12 -12.57 -0.56
CA GLN A 51 0.32 -12.03 -1.90
C GLN A 51 1.06 -13.03 -2.78
N THR A 52 0.65 -13.07 -4.04
CA THR A 52 1.43 -13.66 -5.13
C THR A 52 1.70 -12.58 -6.16
N ALA A 53 2.94 -12.43 -6.60
CA ALA A 53 3.30 -11.44 -7.60
C ALA A 53 4.33 -12.02 -8.60
N ILE A 54 4.10 -11.77 -9.87
CA ILE A 54 5.05 -12.02 -10.94
C ILE A 54 5.81 -10.72 -11.17
N ILE A 55 7.12 -10.76 -11.05
CA ILE A 55 8.02 -9.63 -11.17
C ILE A 55 8.80 -9.78 -12.47
N ALA A 56 8.61 -8.85 -13.37
CA ALA A 56 9.30 -8.80 -14.64
C ALA A 56 10.73 -8.26 -14.52
N ASN A 57 11.51 -8.39 -15.58
CA ASN A 57 12.72 -7.59 -15.73
C ASN A 57 12.33 -6.12 -15.81
N GLN A 58 12.94 -5.28 -14.94
CA GLN A 58 12.53 -3.87 -14.79
C GLN A 58 12.87 -2.97 -15.98
N ASN A 59 13.65 -3.46 -16.93
CA ASN A 59 14.09 -2.72 -18.12
C ASN A 59 13.46 -3.21 -19.43
N GLU A 60 12.54 -4.18 -19.36
CA GLU A 60 11.92 -4.75 -20.55
C GLU A 60 10.46 -4.31 -20.68
N PRO A 61 9.98 -4.01 -21.89
CA PRO A 61 8.57 -3.76 -22.10
C PRO A 61 7.76 -5.05 -21.91
N ILE A 62 6.68 -4.93 -21.17
CA ILE A 62 5.79 -6.01 -20.81
C ILE A 62 4.34 -5.62 -21.01
N GLN A 63 3.51 -6.62 -21.28
CA GLN A 63 2.06 -6.51 -21.24
C GLN A 63 1.54 -7.30 -20.04
N GLN A 64 0.84 -6.62 -19.17
CA GLN A 64 0.18 -7.17 -17.99
C GLN A 64 -1.30 -7.36 -18.31
N THR A 65 -1.85 -8.49 -17.93
CA THR A 65 -3.26 -8.79 -18.17
C THR A 65 -3.91 -9.43 -16.97
N TYR A 66 -5.04 -8.88 -16.57
CA TYR A 66 -6.00 -9.57 -15.71
C TYR A 66 -7.16 -10.08 -16.53
N SER A 67 -7.57 -11.29 -16.31
CA SER A 67 -8.74 -11.89 -16.95
C SER A 67 -9.65 -12.58 -15.94
N TYR A 68 -10.93 -12.50 -16.22
CA TYR A 68 -11.97 -13.18 -15.47
C TYR A 68 -12.73 -14.12 -16.39
N SER A 69 -13.01 -15.31 -15.91
CA SER A 69 -13.89 -16.27 -16.57
C SER A 69 -14.75 -16.99 -15.55
N PHE A 70 -15.98 -17.31 -15.93
CA PHE A 70 -16.87 -18.11 -15.12
C PHE A 70 -16.99 -19.49 -15.77
N VAL A 71 -16.45 -20.50 -15.12
CA VAL A 71 -16.40 -21.88 -15.62
C VAL A 71 -16.84 -22.83 -14.53
N GLU A 72 -17.70 -23.76 -14.87
CA GLU A 72 -18.20 -24.79 -13.94
C GLU A 72 -18.77 -24.23 -12.63
N ASN A 73 -19.53 -23.15 -12.72
CA ASN A 73 -20.12 -22.43 -11.59
C ASN A 73 -19.11 -21.84 -10.60
N THR A 74 -17.87 -21.58 -11.07
CA THR A 74 -16.80 -21.01 -10.26
C THR A 74 -16.21 -19.78 -10.95
N ASP A 75 -15.98 -18.74 -10.15
CA ASP A 75 -15.26 -17.55 -10.58
C ASP A 75 -13.76 -17.84 -10.69
N ASN A 76 -13.21 -17.73 -11.89
CA ASN A 76 -11.79 -17.89 -12.16
C ASN A 76 -11.14 -16.55 -12.50
N PHE A 77 -10.09 -16.21 -11.79
CA PHE A 77 -9.30 -15.02 -12.02
C PHE A 77 -7.88 -15.42 -12.41
N GLN A 78 -7.39 -14.85 -13.47
CA GLN A 78 -6.07 -15.14 -13.99
C GLN A 78 -5.25 -13.87 -14.16
N THR A 79 -3.96 -13.97 -13.89
CA THR A 79 -2.98 -12.90 -14.05
C THR A 79 -1.90 -13.40 -15.01
N ASP A 80 -1.69 -12.67 -16.09
CA ASP A 80 -0.72 -13.00 -17.12
C ASP A 80 0.28 -11.85 -17.29
N LEU A 81 1.54 -12.22 -17.54
CA LEU A 81 2.60 -11.30 -17.92
C LEU A 81 3.19 -11.81 -19.23
N VAL A 82 3.22 -10.94 -20.24
CA VAL A 82 3.74 -11.25 -21.59
C VAL A 82 4.83 -10.24 -21.93
N GLY A 83 6.03 -10.74 -22.20
CA GLY A 83 7.13 -9.94 -22.72
C GLY A 83 7.04 -9.70 -24.23
N GLU A 84 8.04 -9.04 -24.79
CA GLU A 84 8.15 -8.85 -26.23
C GLU A 84 8.40 -10.16 -26.98
N LYS A 85 8.07 -10.15 -28.27
CA LYS A 85 8.37 -11.28 -29.15
C LYS A 85 9.86 -11.38 -29.35
N ILE A 86 10.42 -12.53 -29.01
CA ILE A 86 11.83 -12.83 -29.19
C ILE A 86 11.96 -13.82 -30.38
N THR A 87 12.81 -13.50 -31.34
CA THR A 87 13.15 -14.40 -32.43
C THR A 87 14.43 -15.14 -32.04
N ILE A 88 14.36 -16.45 -31.95
CA ILE A 88 15.53 -17.31 -31.68
C ILE A 88 16.02 -17.87 -33.00
N SER A 89 17.27 -17.55 -33.37
CA SER A 89 17.90 -18.08 -34.57
C SER A 89 18.30 -19.55 -34.35
N GLU A 90 18.40 -20.29 -35.45
CA GLU A 90 18.81 -21.69 -35.42
C GLU A 90 20.16 -21.88 -34.69
N GLY A 91 20.20 -22.79 -33.71
CA GLY A 91 21.40 -23.06 -32.93
C GLY A 91 21.70 -22.08 -31.77
N SER A 92 20.87 -21.05 -31.57
CA SER A 92 20.99 -20.08 -30.46
C SER A 92 20.04 -20.40 -29.30
N SER A 93 20.37 -19.91 -28.10
CA SER A 93 19.54 -19.98 -26.93
C SER A 93 19.39 -18.62 -26.28
N ILE A 94 18.24 -18.34 -25.72
CA ILE A 94 17.94 -17.12 -24.96
C ILE A 94 17.46 -17.53 -23.57
N SER A 95 17.97 -16.89 -22.53
CA SER A 95 17.52 -17.07 -21.17
C SER A 95 16.60 -15.90 -20.79
N HIS A 96 15.41 -16.22 -20.33
CA HIS A 96 14.47 -15.24 -19.78
C HIS A 96 14.26 -15.52 -18.31
N ASN A 97 14.48 -14.50 -17.47
CA ASN A 97 14.39 -14.63 -16.01
C ASN A 97 13.14 -13.89 -15.52
N LEU A 98 12.27 -14.64 -14.86
CA LEU A 98 11.13 -14.11 -14.12
C LEU A 98 11.30 -14.43 -12.64
N LYS A 99 10.83 -13.54 -11.78
CA LYS A 99 10.77 -13.79 -10.34
C LYS A 99 9.32 -13.93 -9.92
N LEU A 100 9.06 -14.92 -9.08
CA LEU A 100 7.76 -15.13 -8.46
C LEU A 100 7.90 -14.89 -6.96
N PHE A 101 7.14 -13.94 -6.44
CA PHE A 101 6.93 -13.79 -5.01
C PHE A 101 5.63 -14.49 -4.64
N ALA A 102 5.66 -15.33 -3.61
CA ALA A 102 4.48 -15.95 -3.04
C ALA A 102 4.68 -16.08 -1.52
N GLY A 103 3.93 -15.30 -0.74
CA GLY A 103 4.14 -15.29 0.70
C GLY A 103 3.28 -14.28 1.46
N PRO A 104 3.45 -14.23 2.78
CA PRO A 104 2.79 -13.23 3.61
C PRO A 104 3.35 -11.83 3.37
N LYS A 105 2.49 -10.82 3.50
CA LYS A 105 2.86 -9.40 3.36
C LYS A 105 3.61 -8.88 4.60
N ILE A 106 4.83 -9.35 4.78
CA ILE A 106 5.72 -8.87 5.84
C ILE A 106 6.54 -7.70 5.30
N VAL A 107 6.33 -6.51 5.86
CA VAL A 107 6.94 -5.26 5.36
C VAL A 107 8.45 -5.37 5.21
N SER A 108 9.16 -5.88 6.22
CA SER A 108 10.61 -6.04 6.17
C SER A 108 11.10 -7.01 5.07
N VAL A 109 10.32 -8.02 4.74
CA VAL A 109 10.63 -8.95 3.64
C VAL A 109 10.40 -8.29 2.30
N ILE A 110 9.30 -7.54 2.17
CA ILE A 110 8.94 -6.82 0.94
C ILE A 110 9.95 -5.70 0.65
N ASP A 111 10.32 -4.90 1.67
CA ASP A 111 11.33 -3.85 1.55
C ASP A 111 12.69 -4.44 1.14
N LYS A 112 13.11 -5.54 1.77
CA LYS A 112 14.32 -6.26 1.40
C LYS A 112 14.28 -6.77 -0.05
N TYR A 113 13.15 -7.32 -0.47
CA TYR A 113 12.95 -7.80 -1.84
C TYR A 113 13.04 -6.66 -2.87
N MET A 114 12.50 -5.50 -2.51
CA MET A 114 12.58 -4.28 -3.32
C MET A 114 14.03 -3.82 -3.48
N GLU A 115 14.80 -3.78 -2.40
CA GLU A 115 16.21 -3.36 -2.41
C GLU A 115 17.12 -4.36 -3.14
N GLU A 116 17.04 -5.65 -2.82
CA GLU A 116 17.91 -6.67 -3.40
C GLU A 116 17.65 -6.96 -4.88
N HIS A 117 16.43 -6.76 -5.33
CA HIS A 117 16.02 -7.11 -6.68
C HIS A 117 15.64 -5.91 -7.55
N GLY A 118 15.73 -4.68 -7.02
CA GLY A 118 15.41 -3.46 -7.73
C GLY A 118 13.96 -3.39 -8.22
N VAL A 119 13.03 -4.02 -7.49
CA VAL A 119 11.61 -4.05 -7.86
C VAL A 119 10.96 -2.73 -7.48
N LEU A 120 10.55 -1.96 -8.46
CA LEU A 120 9.95 -0.65 -8.24
C LEU A 120 8.67 -0.74 -7.40
N GLU A 121 8.59 0.06 -6.34
CA GLU A 121 7.39 0.27 -5.50
C GLU A 121 6.71 -1.02 -5.02
N PHE A 122 7.48 -2.10 -4.80
CA PHE A 122 6.93 -3.37 -4.33
C PHE A 122 6.38 -3.27 -2.91
N ASP A 123 6.85 -2.32 -2.12
CA ASP A 123 6.35 -1.99 -0.79
C ASP A 123 4.90 -1.49 -0.78
N ARG A 124 4.42 -0.93 -1.90
CA ARG A 124 3.01 -0.57 -2.07
C ARG A 124 2.07 -1.79 -2.18
N SER A 125 2.62 -2.97 -2.24
CA SER A 125 1.82 -4.20 -2.10
C SER A 125 1.19 -4.34 -0.71
N VAL A 126 1.75 -3.66 0.28
CA VAL A 126 1.14 -3.47 1.60
C VAL A 126 0.31 -2.20 1.59
N ASP A 127 -0.96 -2.32 1.96
CA ASP A 127 -1.84 -1.16 2.03
C ASP A 127 -1.57 -0.36 3.31
N PHE A 128 -0.87 0.74 3.17
CA PHE A 128 -0.68 1.74 4.23
C PHE A 128 -1.75 2.84 4.22
N GLY A 129 -2.73 2.73 3.33
CA GLY A 129 -3.80 3.72 3.14
C GLY A 129 -3.35 5.00 2.43
N TRP A 130 -4.28 5.94 2.30
CA TRP A 130 -4.05 7.20 1.58
C TRP A 130 -2.89 8.04 2.17
N PHE A 131 -2.67 7.96 3.47
CA PHE A 131 -1.57 8.68 4.13
C PHE A 131 -0.26 7.88 4.18
N TYR A 132 0.07 7.16 3.11
CA TYR A 132 1.29 6.35 2.98
C TYR A 132 2.55 7.06 3.50
N PHE A 133 2.74 8.34 3.11
CA PHE A 133 3.90 9.16 3.51
C PHE A 133 4.03 9.35 5.03
N LEU A 134 2.93 9.21 5.77
CA LEU A 134 2.89 9.32 7.24
C LEU A 134 2.86 7.94 7.90
N THR A 135 2.07 7.03 7.35
CA THR A 135 1.81 5.72 7.94
C THR A 135 3.05 4.82 7.90
N LYS A 136 3.78 4.82 6.77
CA LYS A 136 5.01 4.02 6.63
C LYS A 136 6.11 4.45 7.61
N PRO A 137 6.46 5.74 7.77
CA PRO A 137 7.41 6.18 8.81
C PRO A 137 6.97 5.82 10.23
N ILE A 138 5.68 5.99 10.56
CA ILE A 138 5.14 5.60 11.87
C ILE A 138 5.32 4.10 12.11
N PHE A 139 5.02 3.28 11.10
CA PHE A 139 5.22 1.85 11.17
C PHE A 139 6.70 1.48 11.39
N ASN A 140 7.61 2.14 10.69
CA ASN A 140 9.05 1.92 10.84
C ASN A 140 9.55 2.27 12.26
N VAL A 141 9.04 3.37 12.84
CA VAL A 141 9.36 3.72 14.23
C VAL A 141 8.81 2.67 15.20
N LEU A 142 7.60 2.16 14.99
CA LEU A 142 7.04 1.08 15.78
C LEU A 142 7.86 -0.21 15.66
N GLN A 143 8.30 -0.57 14.47
CA GLN A 143 9.18 -1.72 14.22
C GLN A 143 10.54 -1.55 14.91
N PHE A 144 11.10 -0.35 14.88
CA PHE A 144 12.34 -0.02 15.59
C PHE A 144 12.19 -0.23 17.10
N ILE A 145 11.12 0.32 17.70
CA ILE A 145 10.83 0.14 19.13
C ILE A 145 10.62 -1.34 19.44
N PHE A 146 9.89 -2.06 18.59
CA PHE A 146 9.65 -3.50 18.73
C PHE A 146 10.96 -4.30 18.76
N GLY A 147 11.95 -3.93 17.95
CA GLY A 147 13.26 -4.57 17.94
C GLY A 147 13.98 -4.54 19.30
N TYR A 148 13.73 -3.51 20.12
CA TYR A 148 14.29 -3.41 21.48
C TYR A 148 13.41 -4.05 22.54
N VAL A 149 12.10 -3.90 22.43
CA VAL A 149 11.13 -4.29 23.48
C VAL A 149 10.70 -5.75 23.35
N GLY A 150 10.73 -6.31 22.10
CA GLY A 150 10.33 -7.69 21.82
C GLY A 150 8.83 -7.95 21.93
N ASN A 151 8.01 -6.93 22.23
CA ASN A 151 6.56 -7.05 22.35
C ASN A 151 5.86 -5.86 21.70
N PHE A 152 5.00 -6.15 20.74
CA PHE A 152 4.35 -5.11 19.92
C PHE A 152 3.37 -4.24 20.72
N GLY A 153 2.68 -4.82 21.72
CA GLY A 153 1.78 -4.08 22.61
C GLY A 153 2.52 -3.01 23.43
N TRP A 154 3.65 -3.36 24.02
CA TRP A 154 4.51 -2.41 24.73
C TRP A 154 5.11 -1.37 23.79
N SER A 155 5.43 -1.74 22.57
CA SER A 155 5.93 -0.81 21.56
C SER A 155 4.90 0.27 21.21
N ILE A 156 3.63 -0.09 21.09
CA ILE A 156 2.53 0.87 20.85
C ILE A 156 2.37 1.83 22.05
N ILE A 157 2.42 1.32 23.27
CA ILE A 157 2.32 2.15 24.49
C ILE A 157 3.47 3.15 24.54
N LEU A 158 4.70 2.68 24.34
CA LEU A 158 5.88 3.54 24.35
C LEU A 158 5.85 4.58 23.22
N PHE A 159 5.48 4.17 22.02
CA PHE A 159 5.29 5.08 20.89
C PHE A 159 4.26 6.17 21.20
N THR A 160 3.13 5.78 21.76
CA THR A 160 2.06 6.72 22.14
C THR A 160 2.56 7.73 23.19
N PHE A 161 3.36 7.28 24.14
CA PHE A 161 3.97 8.15 25.14
C PHE A 161 4.95 9.15 24.52
N LEU A 162 5.83 8.68 23.63
CA LEU A 162 6.75 9.53 22.89
C LEU A 162 6.03 10.59 22.04
N MET A 163 4.97 10.19 21.35
CA MET A 163 4.14 11.10 20.57
C MET A 163 3.47 12.17 21.44
N ARG A 164 2.99 11.80 22.63
CA ARG A 164 2.43 12.77 23.59
C ARG A 164 3.47 13.78 24.06
N ILE A 165 4.69 13.35 24.34
CA ILE A 165 5.78 14.27 24.71
C ILE A 165 6.09 15.21 23.53
N CYS A 166 6.18 14.70 22.32
CA CYS A 166 6.45 15.49 21.12
C CYS A 166 5.38 16.57 20.86
N PHE A 167 4.10 16.22 21.01
CA PHE A 167 2.98 17.14 20.80
C PHE A 167 2.60 17.99 22.02
N PHE A 168 3.23 17.76 23.18
CA PHE A 168 2.93 18.49 24.40
C PHE A 168 3.09 20.03 24.26
N PRO A 169 4.16 20.58 23.66
CA PRO A 169 4.30 22.03 23.52
C PRO A 169 3.22 22.64 22.63
N LEU A 170 2.78 21.91 21.60
CA LEU A 170 1.70 22.36 20.71
C LEU A 170 0.34 22.38 21.46
N ALA A 171 0.06 21.34 22.23
CA ALA A 171 -1.13 21.28 23.07
C ALA A 171 -1.14 22.40 24.12
N GLN A 172 -0.01 22.70 24.77
CA GLN A 172 0.09 23.82 25.70
C GLN A 172 -0.22 25.16 25.05
N GLN A 173 0.26 25.42 23.84
CA GLN A 173 -0.04 26.65 23.11
C GLN A 173 -1.54 26.78 22.83
N SER A 174 -2.18 25.70 22.42
CA SER A 174 -3.63 25.65 22.18
C SER A 174 -4.43 25.98 23.44
N PHE A 175 -4.09 25.36 24.57
CA PHE A 175 -4.74 25.65 25.86
C PHE A 175 -4.53 27.09 26.32
N LYS A 176 -3.31 27.65 26.15
CA LYS A 176 -3.03 29.06 26.46
C LYS A 176 -3.86 30.01 25.60
N SER A 177 -4.01 29.72 24.31
CA SER A 177 -4.83 30.52 23.40
C SER A 177 -6.31 30.48 23.78
N MET A 178 -6.84 29.29 24.12
CA MET A 178 -8.21 29.16 24.62
C MET A 178 -8.45 29.92 25.94
N ALA A 179 -7.48 29.86 26.85
CA ALA A 179 -7.57 30.58 28.12
C ALA A 179 -7.55 32.11 27.91
N LYS A 180 -6.78 32.61 26.96
CA LYS A 180 -6.78 34.05 26.56
C LYS A 180 -8.12 34.45 25.96
N MET A 181 -8.71 33.65 25.06
CA MET A 181 -10.02 33.91 24.48
C MET A 181 -11.14 33.96 25.52
N LYS A 182 -11.11 33.06 26.53
CA LYS A 182 -12.06 33.08 27.64
C LYS A 182 -11.96 34.36 28.49
N LYS A 183 -10.76 34.93 28.66
CA LYS A 183 -10.57 36.20 29.38
C LYS A 183 -11.07 37.42 28.58
N LEU A 184 -10.98 37.38 27.26
CA LEU A 184 -11.46 38.43 26.38
C LEU A 184 -13.00 38.46 26.21
N GLY A 185 -13.67 37.32 26.50
CA GLY A 185 -15.13 37.21 26.38
C GLY A 185 -15.91 38.30 27.09
N PRO A 186 -15.67 38.57 28.40
CA PRO A 186 -16.39 39.62 29.15
C PRO A 186 -16.05 41.04 28.67
N GLU A 187 -14.83 41.30 28.14
CA GLU A 187 -14.48 42.59 27.55
C GLU A 187 -15.19 42.84 26.21
N MET A 188 -15.30 41.79 25.39
CA MET A 188 -16.08 41.83 24.16
C MET A 188 -17.56 42.06 24.40
N GLN A 189 -18.11 41.48 25.46
CA GLN A 189 -19.51 41.77 25.85
C GLN A 189 -19.71 43.23 26.30
N ARG A 190 -18.81 43.76 27.13
CA ARG A 190 -18.86 45.17 27.56
C ARG A 190 -18.74 46.13 26.37
N LEU A 191 -17.85 45.86 25.42
CA LEU A 191 -17.72 46.64 24.21
C LEU A 191 -19.00 46.60 23.34
N LYS A 192 -19.63 45.43 23.25
CA LYS A 192 -20.88 45.27 22.52
C LYS A 192 -22.06 45.98 23.19
N GLU A 193 -22.11 46.07 24.51
CA GLU A 193 -23.12 46.81 25.26
C GLU A 193 -22.88 48.32 25.21
N GLN A 194 -21.63 48.75 24.97
CA GLN A 194 -21.27 50.18 24.93
C GLN A 194 -21.36 50.79 23.52
N TYR A 195 -21.25 50.00 22.47
CA TYR A 195 -21.21 50.46 21.07
C TYR A 195 -22.20 49.75 20.13
N GLY A 196 -23.01 48.83 20.59
CA GLY A 196 -24.07 48.12 19.85
C GLY A 196 -25.43 48.63 20.28
#